data_b7b3c73ade5304df34d06c49cc9b19d5
#
_entry.id   b7b3c73ade5304df34d06c49cc9b19d5
#
_cell.length_a   1.000
_cell.length_b   1.000
_cell.length_c   1.000
_cell.angle_alpha   90.00
_cell.angle_beta   90.00
_cell.angle_gamma   90.00
#
_symmetry.space_group_name_H-M   'P 1'
#
loop_
_entity.id
_entity.type
_entity.pdbx_description
1 polymer ?
#
loop_
_entity_poly.entity_id
_entity_poly.type
_entity_poly.pdbx_seq_one_letter_code
_entity_poly.pdbx_strand_id
1 'polypeptide(L)'
;SFLMDVPLTVVVELGRARKLLREVLSFRPGTVIELEKLTGEPLDILVNGKLVARGEVVVLDENFAVRITEIVGAGTNGSSESGEKT
;
A
#
# COMPACT_ATOMS: atom_id res chain seq x y z
N SER A 1 26.20 1.55 7.03
CA SER A 1 26.37 1.22 5.61
C SER A 1 25.62 2.24 4.78
N PHE A 2 26.15 2.57 3.62
CA PHE A 2 25.50 3.51 2.69
C PHE A 2 24.09 3.01 2.34
N LEU A 3 23.96 1.71 2.11
CA LEU A 3 22.70 1.16 1.64
C LEU A 3 21.58 1.32 2.66
N MET A 4 21.93 1.37 3.92
CA MET A 4 20.93 1.53 4.98
C MET A 4 20.47 2.99 5.11
N ASP A 5 21.16 3.90 4.46
CA ASP A 5 20.83 5.32 4.56
C ASP A 5 20.14 5.86 3.31
N VAL A 6 19.75 4.97 2.40
CA VAL A 6 19.06 5.38 1.17
C VAL A 6 17.59 5.66 1.49
N PRO A 7 17.10 6.86 1.20
CA PRO A 7 15.69 7.15 1.45
C PRO A 7 14.79 6.45 0.43
N LEU A 8 13.69 5.91 0.90
CA LEU A 8 12.70 5.24 0.05
C LEU A 8 11.33 5.87 0.31
N THR A 9 10.50 5.89 -0.71
CA THR A 9 9.13 6.36 -0.56
C THR A 9 8.23 5.18 -0.23
N VAL A 10 7.49 5.33 0.86
CA VAL A 10 6.51 4.34 1.29
C VAL A 10 5.13 4.85 0.90
N VAL A 11 4.37 4.02 0.19
CA VAL A 11 3.02 4.36 -0.22
C VAL A 11 2.04 3.44 0.50
N VAL A 12 1.02 4.03 1.11
CA VAL A 12 -0.04 3.27 1.76
C VAL A 12 -1.29 3.41 0.89
N GLU A 13 -1.74 2.30 0.30
CA GLU A 13 -2.89 2.33 -0.59
C GLU A 13 -4.17 2.03 0.17
N LEU A 14 -5.12 2.94 0.06
CA LEU A 14 -6.45 2.71 0.61
C LEU A 14 -7.20 1.65 -0.22
N GLY A 15 -6.99 1.66 -1.52
CA GLY A 15 -7.65 0.73 -2.43
C GLY A 15 -7.45 1.19 -3.86
N ARG A 16 -8.04 0.45 -4.78
CA ARG A 16 -7.94 0.73 -6.21
C ARG A 16 -9.31 0.66 -6.85
N ALA A 17 -9.44 1.31 -8.00
CA ALA A 17 -10.65 1.22 -8.81
C ALA A 17 -10.25 1.22 -10.27
N ARG A 18 -10.99 0.49 -11.08
CA ARG A 18 -10.78 0.47 -12.53
C ARG A 18 -11.89 1.27 -13.18
N LYS A 19 -11.52 2.22 -14.01
CA LYS A 19 -12.47 3.11 -14.66
C LYS A 19 -12.13 3.23 -16.12
N LEU A 20 -13.15 3.42 -16.94
CA LEU A 20 -12.95 3.71 -18.36
C LEU A 20 -12.46 5.16 -18.49
N LEU A 21 -11.70 5.41 -19.55
CA LEU A 21 -11.19 6.75 -19.79
C LEU A 21 -12.32 7.79 -19.81
N ARG A 22 -13.45 7.47 -20.47
CA ARG A 22 -14.57 8.43 -20.53
C ARG A 22 -15.12 8.75 -19.15
N GLU A 23 -15.03 7.80 -18.21
CA GLU A 23 -15.47 8.06 -16.83
C GLU A 23 -14.51 8.98 -16.10
N VAL A 24 -13.21 8.77 -16.32
CA VAL A 24 -12.19 9.61 -15.70
C VAL A 24 -12.33 11.05 -16.19
N LEU A 25 -12.59 11.21 -17.49
CA LEU A 25 -12.71 12.54 -18.06
C LEU A 25 -13.97 13.28 -17.59
N SER A 26 -14.91 12.57 -16.97
CA SER A 26 -16.12 13.21 -16.45
C SER A 26 -16.06 13.46 -14.94
N PHE A 27 -14.91 13.22 -14.31
CA PHE A 27 -14.75 13.51 -12.88
C PHE A 27 -14.93 14.99 -12.61
N ARG A 28 -15.60 15.31 -11.52
CA ARG A 28 -15.83 16.69 -11.09
C ARG A 28 -16.02 16.69 -9.58
N PRO A 29 -15.98 17.86 -8.94
CA PRO A 29 -16.21 17.90 -7.49
C PRO A 29 -17.53 17.22 -7.14
N GLY A 30 -17.48 16.31 -6.14
CA GLY A 30 -18.64 15.54 -5.75
C GLY A 30 -18.70 14.15 -6.33
N THR A 31 -17.87 13.85 -7.35
CA THR A 31 -17.81 12.49 -7.90
C THR A 31 -17.33 11.53 -6.82
N VAL A 32 -18.00 10.38 -6.72
CA VAL A 32 -17.64 9.33 -5.76
C VAL A 32 -17.03 8.16 -6.52
N ILE A 33 -15.87 7.72 -6.07
CA ILE A 33 -15.19 6.57 -6.65
C ILE A 33 -15.14 5.48 -5.60
N GLU A 34 -15.80 4.38 -5.88
CA GLU A 34 -15.83 3.24 -4.98
C GLU A 34 -14.57 2.41 -5.21
N LEU A 35 -13.90 2.05 -4.12
CA LEU A 35 -12.64 1.31 -4.20
C LEU A 35 -12.90 -0.18 -4.03
N GLU A 36 -12.02 -0.99 -4.62
CA GLU A 36 -12.13 -2.44 -4.59
C GLU A 36 -11.49 -2.99 -3.32
N LYS A 37 -11.94 -2.47 -2.17
CA LYS A 37 -11.45 -2.93 -0.88
C LYS A 37 -12.56 -2.70 0.14
N LEU A 38 -12.83 -3.72 0.92
CA LEU A 38 -13.87 -3.63 1.95
C LEU A 38 -13.38 -2.81 3.14
N THR A 39 -14.30 -2.13 3.79
CA THR A 39 -13.97 -1.42 5.02
C THR A 39 -13.50 -2.43 6.06
N GLY A 40 -12.47 -2.04 6.81
CA GLY A 40 -11.91 -2.92 7.84
C GLY A 40 -10.80 -3.83 7.37
N GLU A 41 -10.60 -3.92 6.05
CA GLU A 41 -9.46 -4.70 5.54
C GLU A 41 -8.16 -3.94 5.78
N PRO A 42 -7.07 -4.65 6.05
CA PRO A 42 -5.77 -3.99 6.17
C PRO A 42 -5.38 -3.29 4.86
N LEU A 43 -4.68 -2.20 4.99
CA LEU A 43 -4.21 -1.42 3.84
C LEU A 43 -2.89 -1.99 3.34
N ASP A 44 -2.68 -1.88 2.03
CA ASP A 44 -1.43 -2.32 1.41
C ASP A 44 -0.36 -1.25 1.56
N ILE A 45 0.84 -1.70 1.90
CA ILE A 45 2.00 -0.81 2.06
C ILE A 45 3.00 -1.20 1.00
N LEU A 46 3.34 -0.24 0.14
CA LEU A 46 4.21 -0.49 -0.99
C LEU A 46 5.47 0.34 -0.89
N VAL A 47 6.57 -0.24 -1.33
CA VAL A 47 7.83 0.46 -1.49
C VAL A 47 8.27 0.23 -2.91
N ASN A 48 8.48 1.32 -3.66
CA ASN A 48 8.83 1.25 -5.08
C ASN A 48 7.83 0.41 -5.86
N GLY A 49 6.55 0.56 -5.54
CA GLY A 49 5.48 -0.15 -6.25
C GLY A 49 5.32 -1.60 -5.88
N LYS A 50 6.13 -2.10 -4.95
CA LYS A 50 6.09 -3.51 -4.54
C LYS A 50 5.44 -3.63 -3.16
N LEU A 51 4.50 -4.54 -3.03
CA LEU A 51 3.82 -4.79 -1.76
C LEU A 51 4.80 -5.42 -0.78
N VAL A 52 5.00 -4.78 0.37
CA VAL A 52 5.95 -5.28 1.38
C VAL A 52 5.28 -5.56 2.72
N ALA A 53 4.10 -4.97 2.97
CA ALA A 53 3.47 -5.12 4.28
C ALA A 53 2.01 -4.74 4.16
N ARG A 54 1.26 -5.01 5.23
CA ARG A 54 -0.10 -4.51 5.39
C ARG A 54 -0.23 -3.93 6.78
N GLY A 55 -1.18 -3.03 6.93
CA GLY A 55 -1.36 -2.38 8.22
C GLY A 55 -2.70 -1.68 8.33
N GLU A 56 -2.88 -1.03 9.46
CA GLU A 56 -4.10 -0.29 9.74
C GLU A 56 -3.75 1.17 9.98
N VAL A 57 -4.67 2.06 9.59
CA VAL A 57 -4.49 3.48 9.81
C VAL A 57 -4.73 3.81 11.27
N VAL A 58 -3.83 4.59 11.84
CA VAL A 58 -4.00 5.14 13.18
C VAL A 58 -3.69 6.62 13.09
N VAL A 59 -4.05 7.34 14.14
CA VAL A 59 -3.73 8.77 14.22
C VAL A 59 -2.68 8.96 15.30
N LEU A 60 -1.59 9.62 14.93
CA LEU A 60 -0.50 9.92 15.85
C LEU A 60 -0.34 11.44 15.87
N ASP A 61 -0.68 12.05 16.99
CA ASP A 61 -0.78 13.50 17.11
C ASP A 61 -1.80 14.00 16.08
N GLU A 62 -1.38 14.79 15.11
CA GLU A 62 -2.29 15.29 14.08
C GLU A 62 -2.06 14.66 12.73
N ASN A 63 -1.24 13.61 12.69
CA ASN A 63 -0.91 12.96 11.42
C ASN A 63 -1.55 11.59 11.35
N PHE A 64 -1.86 11.17 10.13
CA PHE A 64 -2.17 9.76 9.90
C PHE A 64 -0.88 8.96 9.99
N ALA A 65 -0.99 7.79 10.58
CA ALA A 65 0.11 6.85 10.69
C ALA A 65 -0.42 5.47 10.35
N VAL A 66 0.48 4.52 10.19
CA VAL A 66 0.11 3.14 9.89
C VAL A 66 0.79 2.21 10.87
N ARG A 67 0.01 1.33 11.47
CA ARG A 67 0.54 0.27 12.31
C ARG A 67 0.67 -0.98 11.45
N ILE A 68 1.89 -1.50 11.32
CA ILE A 68 2.12 -2.72 10.57
C ILE A 68 1.44 -3.88 11.28
N THR A 69 0.64 -4.63 10.53
CA THR A 69 -0.02 -5.83 11.07
C THR A 69 0.50 -7.10 10.44
N GLU A 70 1.13 -6.99 9.26
CA GLU A 70 1.60 -8.17 8.54
C GLU A 70 2.76 -7.78 7.66
N ILE A 71 3.81 -8.58 7.64
CA ILE A 71 4.91 -8.43 6.68
C ILE A 71 4.66 -9.40 5.54
N VAL A 72 4.68 -8.88 4.32
CA VAL A 72 4.55 -9.71 3.12
C VAL A 72 5.94 -10.15 2.71
N GLY A 73 6.12 -11.43 2.60
CA GLY A 73 7.43 -12.02 2.39
C GLY A 73 8.24 -11.40 1.28
N ALA A 74 9.40 -11.19 1.60
CA ALA A 74 10.22 -10.54 0.68
C ALA A 74 11.64 -10.90 0.63
N GLY A 75 11.14 -11.15 1.44
CA GLY A 75 11.70 -11.20 1.51
C GLY A 75 12.36 -11.53 1.75
N THR A 76 12.30 -11.84 2.21
CA THR A 76 12.59 -12.19 2.51
C THR A 76 12.80 -12.87 2.41
N ASN A 77 12.71 -12.94 2.30
CA ASN A 77 12.55 -13.82 1.96
C ASN A 77 12.45 -14.26 1.75
N GLY A 78 12.79 -14.18 1.79
CA GLY A 78 12.41 -14.96 1.50
C GLY A 78 12.21 -15.15 1.07
N SER A 79 12.45 -15.10 1.07
CA SER A 79 12.06 -15.74 0.60
C SER A 79 11.91 -15.85 0.07
N SER A 80 12.19 -15.81 0.05
CA SER A 80 11.92 -16.44 -0.50
C SER A 80 11.95 -16.53 -1.01
N GLU A 81 12.24 -16.55 -1.02
CA GLU A 81 12.17 -17.25 -1.53
C GLU A 81 12.00 -17.51 -1.73
N SER A 82 12.28 -17.34 -1.62
CA SER A 82 12.03 -18.14 -1.91
C SER A 82 11.94 -18.33 -2.16
N GLY A 83 12.34 -18.21 -2.01
CA GLY A 83 12.10 -18.93 -2.29
C GLY A 83 12.18 -18.96 -2.52
N GLU A 84 12.41 -18.92 -2.42
CA GLU A 84 12.34 -19.52 -2.65
C GLU A 84 12.03 -19.72 -2.68
N LYS A 85 12.32 -19.75 -2.53
CA LYS A 85 12.03 -20.34 -2.60
C LYS A 85 11.71 -20.48 -2.71
N THR A 86 11.98 -20.30 -2.58
CA THR A 86 11.66 -20.81 -2.71
C THR A 86 11.65 -20.99 -2.80
#